data_63de48ab5e4d7ca3b00dbb51f8812806
#
_entry.id   63de48ab5e4d7ca3b00dbb51f8812806
#
_cell.length_a   1.000
_cell.length_b   1.000
_cell.length_c   1.000
_cell.angle_alpha   90.00
_cell.angle_beta   90.00
_cell.angle_gamma   90.00
#
_symmetry.space_group_name_H-M   'P 1'
#
loop_
_entity.id
_entity.type
_entity.pdbx_description
1 polymer ?
#
loop_
_entity_poly.entity_id
_entity_poly.type
_entity_poly.pdbx_seq_one_letter_code
_entity_poly.pdbx_strand_id
1 'polypeptide(L)'
;MTGQTHPTKITVLRLSAIGDVLMLLPAVRLLKKTFPEPQIDWLIDQPIASLLSEVSEINVVPIKKPRSIRDYWQLKHQWQNNNTGQLISFQTSLVSNLVMMLLPADHKTGFGKPYSREGHHLFVDTAYDLPKNLH
;
A
#
# COMPACT_ATOMS: atom_id res chain seq x y z
N MET A 1 -8.99 -16.14 24.81
CA MET A 1 -8.81 -15.72 23.42
C MET A 1 -7.66 -14.72 23.35
N THR A 2 -6.69 -14.99 22.53
CA THR A 2 -5.46 -14.22 22.51
C THR A 2 -5.57 -12.86 21.83
N GLY A 3 -6.68 -12.51 21.28
CA GLY A 3 -6.84 -11.25 20.55
C GLY A 3 -6.06 -11.15 19.24
N GLN A 4 -5.35 -12.20 18.86
CA GLN A 4 -4.69 -12.24 17.56
C GLN A 4 -5.70 -12.64 16.50
N THR A 5 -6.31 -11.64 15.90
CA THR A 5 -7.08 -11.85 14.69
C THR A 5 -6.12 -11.77 13.52
N HIS A 6 -6.06 -12.83 12.74
CA HIS A 6 -5.34 -12.77 11.48
C HIS A 6 -6.05 -11.77 10.56
N PRO A 7 -5.32 -10.92 9.86
CA PRO A 7 -5.96 -9.99 8.92
C PRO A 7 -6.69 -10.78 7.84
N THR A 8 -7.90 -10.35 7.52
CA THR A 8 -8.67 -10.94 6.43
C THR A 8 -8.22 -10.37 5.08
N LYS A 9 -7.53 -9.24 5.12
CA LYS A 9 -7.09 -8.55 3.92
C LYS A 9 -5.80 -7.78 4.20
N ILE A 10 -4.85 -7.88 3.28
CA ILE A 10 -3.63 -7.10 3.29
C ILE A 10 -3.62 -6.26 2.02
N THR A 11 -3.49 -4.95 2.16
CA THR A 11 -3.42 -4.04 1.02
C THR A 11 -2.03 -3.46 0.93
N VAL A 12 -1.40 -3.59 -0.22
CA VAL A 12 -0.07 -3.05 -0.51
C VAL A 12 -0.25 -1.77 -1.32
N LEU A 13 0.39 -0.70 -0.91
CA LEU A 13 0.37 0.59 -1.60
C LEU A 13 1.73 0.88 -2.22
N ARG A 14 1.82 0.80 -3.53
CA ARG A 14 2.94 1.27 -4.34
C ARG A 14 2.40 1.65 -5.70
N LEU A 15 2.11 2.92 -5.90
CA LEU A 15 1.42 3.40 -7.10
C LEU A 15 2.33 3.46 -8.33
N SER A 16 3.56 3.89 -8.15
CA SER A 16 4.54 4.14 -9.23
C SER A 16 5.98 4.17 -8.67
N ALA A 17 7.03 4.22 -9.45
CA ALA A 17 7.07 4.13 -10.89
C ALA A 17 7.11 2.66 -11.33
N ILE A 18 7.02 2.41 -12.64
CA ILE A 18 6.95 1.04 -13.17
C ILE A 18 8.12 0.15 -12.73
N GLY A 19 9.35 0.70 -12.75
CA GLY A 19 10.53 -0.06 -12.31
C GLY A 19 10.43 -0.46 -10.85
N ASP A 20 10.02 0.47 -9.98
CA ASP A 20 9.86 0.21 -8.56
C ASP A 20 8.73 -0.79 -8.29
N VAL A 21 7.63 -0.70 -9.03
CA VAL A 21 6.53 -1.65 -8.94
C VAL A 21 7.00 -3.06 -9.32
N LEU A 22 7.72 -3.19 -10.42
CA LEU A 22 8.25 -4.48 -10.87
C LEU A 22 9.26 -5.07 -9.89
N MET A 23 10.10 -4.22 -9.28
CA MET A 23 11.07 -4.67 -8.28
C MET A 23 10.40 -5.12 -6.99
N LEU A 24 9.22 -4.61 -6.69
CA LEU A 24 8.48 -4.99 -5.49
C LEU A 24 7.75 -6.34 -5.67
N LEU A 25 7.51 -6.77 -6.89
CA LEU A 25 6.74 -7.97 -7.18
C LEU A 25 7.23 -9.22 -6.43
N PRO A 26 8.55 -9.53 -6.36
CA PRO A 26 9.01 -10.67 -5.57
C PRO A 26 8.64 -10.57 -4.10
N ALA A 27 8.70 -9.36 -3.52
CA ALA A 27 8.35 -9.14 -2.12
C ALA A 27 6.86 -9.36 -1.87
N VAL A 28 6.01 -8.91 -2.79
CA VAL A 28 4.55 -9.10 -2.68
C VAL A 28 4.19 -10.58 -2.84
N ARG A 29 4.87 -11.29 -3.72
CA ARG A 29 4.71 -12.75 -3.87
C ARG A 29 5.15 -13.49 -2.62
N LEU A 30 6.25 -13.06 -1.99
CA LEU A 30 6.70 -13.63 -0.73
C LEU A 30 5.68 -13.39 0.37
N LEU A 31 5.08 -12.21 0.39
CA LEU A 31 4.02 -11.87 1.35
C LEU A 31 2.83 -12.82 1.18
N LYS A 32 2.41 -13.10 -0.04
CA LYS A 32 1.32 -14.03 -0.31
C LYS A 32 1.67 -15.46 0.09
N LYS A 33 2.92 -15.87 -0.13
CA LYS A 33 3.39 -17.20 0.26
C LYS A 33 3.45 -17.35 1.77
N THR A 34 3.85 -16.30 2.48
CA THR A 34 3.95 -16.29 3.95
C THR A 34 2.57 -16.26 4.60
N PHE A 35 1.65 -15.50 4.03
CA PHE A 35 0.28 -15.35 4.51
C PHE A 35 -0.71 -15.77 3.43
N PRO A 36 -0.91 -17.09 3.23
CA PRO A 36 -1.77 -17.56 2.13
C PRO A 36 -3.26 -17.29 2.35
N GLU A 37 -3.69 -17.13 3.61
CA GLU A 37 -5.10 -16.96 3.94
C GLU A 37 -5.67 -15.58 3.59
N PRO A 38 -5.02 -14.44 3.96
CA PRO A 38 -5.57 -13.15 3.63
C PRO A 38 -5.55 -12.87 2.13
N GLN A 39 -6.56 -12.18 1.66
CA GLN A 39 -6.54 -11.63 0.32
C GLN A 39 -5.49 -10.52 0.26
N ILE A 40 -4.66 -10.52 -0.76
CA ILE A 40 -3.68 -9.47 -0.98
C ILE A 40 -4.13 -8.61 -2.16
N ASP A 41 -4.41 -7.35 -1.88
CA ASP A 41 -4.71 -6.33 -2.87
C ASP A 41 -3.50 -5.42 -3.03
N TRP A 42 -3.14 -5.13 -4.25
CA TRP A 42 -2.04 -4.23 -4.55
C TRP A 42 -2.57 -3.03 -5.32
N LEU A 43 -2.52 -1.86 -4.69
CA LEU A 43 -2.98 -0.60 -5.27
C LEU A 43 -1.87 -0.03 -6.16
N ILE A 44 -2.14 0.09 -7.45
CA ILE A 44 -1.18 0.51 -8.46
C ILE A 44 -1.84 1.54 -9.38
N ASP A 45 -1.07 2.52 -9.84
CA ASP A 45 -1.56 3.49 -10.82
C ASP A 45 -2.06 2.79 -12.08
N GLN A 46 -3.19 3.23 -12.60
CA GLN A 46 -3.90 2.57 -13.70
C GLN A 46 -3.02 2.16 -14.89
N PRO A 47 -2.16 3.04 -15.43
CA PRO A 47 -1.33 2.65 -16.58
C PRO A 47 -0.37 1.49 -16.29
N ILE A 48 0.12 1.40 -15.04
CA ILE A 48 1.03 0.34 -14.63
C ILE A 48 0.27 -0.94 -14.31
N ALA A 49 -0.90 -0.80 -13.70
CA ALA A 49 -1.73 -1.93 -13.31
C ALA A 49 -2.07 -2.83 -14.51
N SER A 50 -2.28 -2.25 -15.67
CA SER A 50 -2.61 -2.99 -16.89
C SER A 50 -1.49 -3.95 -17.31
N LEU A 51 -0.24 -3.67 -16.95
CA LEU A 51 0.91 -4.52 -17.25
C LEU A 51 0.99 -5.74 -16.33
N LEU A 52 0.33 -5.68 -15.17
CA LEU A 52 0.38 -6.73 -14.15
C LEU A 52 -0.92 -7.53 -14.07
N SER A 53 -1.82 -7.37 -15.03
CA SER A 53 -3.15 -8.00 -15.01
C SER A 53 -3.09 -9.53 -15.04
N GLU A 54 -1.97 -10.11 -15.47
CA GLU A 54 -1.80 -11.58 -15.57
C GLU A 54 -1.23 -12.22 -14.31
N VAL A 55 -0.91 -11.42 -13.27
CA VAL A 55 -0.41 -11.96 -12.00
C VAL A 55 -1.59 -12.51 -11.21
N SER A 56 -1.75 -13.81 -11.17
CA SER A 56 -2.97 -14.47 -10.69
C SER A 56 -3.09 -14.60 -9.17
N GLU A 57 -1.95 -14.63 -8.45
CA GLU A 57 -1.98 -14.81 -6.98
C GLU A 57 -2.27 -13.54 -6.20
N ILE A 58 -2.27 -12.39 -6.86
CA ILE A 58 -2.41 -11.09 -6.23
C ILE A 58 -3.53 -10.33 -6.94
N ASN A 59 -4.39 -9.69 -6.18
CA ASN A 59 -5.43 -8.85 -6.76
C ASN A 59 -4.85 -7.44 -7.03
N VAL A 60 -4.55 -7.16 -8.28
CA VAL A 60 -4.06 -5.85 -8.70
C VAL A 60 -5.27 -4.92 -8.82
N VAL A 61 -5.28 -3.85 -8.01
CA VAL A 61 -6.37 -2.87 -7.97
C VAL A 61 -5.88 -1.58 -8.60
N PRO A 62 -6.34 -1.24 -9.81
CA PRO A 62 -5.93 0.01 -10.43
C PRO A 62 -6.55 1.20 -9.72
N ILE A 63 -5.73 2.21 -9.46
CA ILE A 63 -6.18 3.47 -8.88
C ILE A 63 -5.73 4.59 -9.80
N LYS A 64 -6.66 5.51 -10.09
CA LYS A 64 -6.29 6.74 -10.77
C LYS A 64 -5.53 7.63 -9.80
N LYS A 65 -4.27 7.91 -10.10
CA LYS A 65 -3.43 8.76 -9.26
C LYS A 65 -4.04 10.16 -9.13
N PRO A 66 -4.37 10.62 -7.92
CA PRO A 66 -5.01 11.92 -7.75
C PRO A 66 -4.11 13.07 -8.17
N ARG A 67 -4.66 14.05 -8.86
CA ARG A 67 -3.95 15.25 -9.33
C ARG A 67 -4.57 16.54 -8.82
N SER A 68 -5.77 16.47 -8.24
CA SER A 68 -6.50 17.63 -7.73
C SER A 68 -7.21 17.28 -6.45
N ILE A 69 -7.65 18.31 -5.72
CA ILE A 69 -8.45 18.10 -4.49
C ILE A 69 -9.72 17.30 -4.81
N ARG A 70 -10.31 17.55 -5.97
CA ARG A 70 -11.50 16.81 -6.40
C ARG A 70 -11.21 15.31 -6.55
N ASP A 71 -10.05 14.95 -7.09
CA ASP A 71 -9.65 13.56 -7.25
C ASP A 71 -9.50 12.88 -5.88
N TYR A 72 -8.94 13.57 -4.90
CA TYR A 72 -8.82 13.04 -3.54
C TYR A 72 -10.20 12.84 -2.89
N TRP A 73 -11.13 13.78 -3.10
CA TRP A 73 -12.49 13.63 -2.62
C TRP A 73 -13.19 12.43 -3.23
N GLN A 74 -13.04 12.24 -4.54
CA GLN A 74 -13.62 11.10 -5.25
C GLN A 74 -13.05 9.78 -4.72
N LEU A 75 -11.74 9.73 -4.51
CA LEU A 75 -11.08 8.55 -3.95
C LEU A 75 -11.60 8.23 -2.55
N LYS A 76 -11.68 9.23 -1.69
CA LYS A 76 -12.23 9.07 -0.34
C LYS A 76 -13.65 8.53 -0.39
N HIS A 77 -14.47 9.08 -1.26
CA HIS A 77 -15.86 8.67 -1.39
C HIS A 77 -15.99 7.23 -1.89
N GLN A 78 -15.18 6.84 -2.87
CA GLN A 78 -15.17 5.48 -3.39
C GLN A 78 -14.77 4.44 -2.33
N TRP A 79 -13.85 4.79 -1.46
CA TRP A 79 -13.25 3.83 -0.52
C TRP A 79 -13.80 3.92 0.90
N GLN A 80 -14.72 4.84 1.19
CA GLN A 80 -15.20 5.07 2.55
C GLN A 80 -15.84 3.84 3.22
N ASN A 81 -16.39 2.92 2.43
CA ASN A 81 -17.01 1.69 2.92
C ASN A 81 -16.17 0.43 2.67
N ASN A 82 -14.95 0.61 2.18
CA ASN A 82 -14.05 -0.50 1.82
C ASN A 82 -12.82 -0.48 2.72
N ASN A 83 -12.88 -1.20 3.84
CA ASN A 83 -11.73 -1.31 4.72
C ASN A 83 -10.61 -2.09 4.01
N THR A 84 -9.41 -1.52 3.99
CA THR A 84 -8.24 -2.11 3.34
C THR A 84 -7.49 -3.10 4.24
N GLY A 85 -7.99 -3.32 5.47
CA GLY A 85 -7.39 -4.24 6.42
C GLY A 85 -6.03 -3.74 6.90
N GLN A 86 -4.99 -4.56 6.73
CA GLN A 86 -3.61 -4.16 6.98
C GLN A 86 -3.09 -3.45 5.75
N LEU A 87 -2.90 -2.14 5.84
CA LEU A 87 -2.38 -1.32 4.74
C LEU A 87 -0.88 -1.13 4.92
N ILE A 88 -0.10 -1.63 3.96
CA ILE A 88 1.37 -1.54 3.98
C ILE A 88 1.81 -0.66 2.81
N SER A 89 2.44 0.46 3.11
CA SER A 89 2.95 1.37 2.08
C SER A 89 4.44 1.13 1.84
N PHE A 90 4.78 0.92 0.57
CA PHE A 90 6.16 0.85 0.12
C PHE A 90 6.56 2.11 -0.65
N GLN A 91 5.76 3.14 -0.56
CA GLN A 91 6.01 4.42 -1.22
C GLN A 91 5.92 5.55 -0.20
N THR A 92 6.82 6.53 -0.30
CA THR A 92 6.91 7.62 0.67
C THR A 92 6.63 9.01 0.07
N SER A 93 6.10 9.06 -1.14
CA SER A 93 5.75 10.32 -1.78
C SER A 93 4.56 11.01 -1.09
N LEU A 94 4.43 12.32 -1.27
CA LEU A 94 3.32 13.06 -0.70
C LEU A 94 1.98 12.53 -1.22
N VAL A 95 1.89 12.21 -2.51
CA VAL A 95 0.66 11.68 -3.10
C VAL A 95 0.26 10.36 -2.44
N SER A 96 1.21 9.43 -2.28
CA SER A 96 0.92 8.15 -1.63
C SER A 96 0.56 8.33 -0.16
N ASN A 97 1.17 9.27 0.53
CA ASN A 97 0.85 9.58 1.92
C ASN A 97 -0.58 10.09 2.06
N LEU A 98 -1.01 10.98 1.17
CA LEU A 98 -2.36 11.50 1.16
C LEU A 98 -3.38 10.41 0.81
N VAL A 99 -3.07 9.57 -0.15
CA VAL A 99 -3.91 8.40 -0.51
C VAL A 99 -4.04 7.48 0.71
N MET A 100 -2.93 7.19 1.38
CA MET A 100 -2.91 6.35 2.56
C MET A 100 -3.78 6.91 3.69
N MET A 101 -3.77 8.23 3.86
CA MET A 101 -4.60 8.90 4.87
C MET A 101 -6.10 8.75 4.58
N LEU A 102 -6.48 8.72 3.31
CA LEU A 102 -7.88 8.64 2.90
C LEU A 102 -8.45 7.23 2.92
N LEU A 103 -7.60 6.20 2.86
CA LEU A 103 -8.06 4.82 2.83
C LEU A 103 -8.36 4.32 4.24
N PRO A 104 -9.56 3.77 4.48
CA PRO A 104 -9.86 3.18 5.78
C PRO A 104 -9.10 1.86 5.95
N ALA A 105 -8.42 1.71 7.08
CA ALA A 105 -7.64 0.52 7.39
C ALA A 105 -7.65 0.26 8.89
N ASP A 106 -7.54 -1.01 9.27
CA ASP A 106 -7.41 -1.40 10.66
C ASP A 106 -6.04 -1.00 11.22
N HIS A 107 -5.00 -1.10 10.40
CA HIS A 107 -3.65 -0.73 10.75
C HIS A 107 -2.87 -0.29 9.51
N LYS A 108 -2.07 0.76 9.65
CA LYS A 108 -1.26 1.31 8.56
C LYS A 108 0.21 1.20 8.92
N THR A 109 0.99 0.59 8.04
CA THR A 109 2.42 0.38 8.21
C THR A 109 3.21 1.06 7.09
N GLY A 110 4.31 1.68 7.43
CA GLY A 110 5.18 2.34 6.47
C GLY A 110 6.60 2.49 6.99
N PHE A 111 7.35 3.42 6.42
CA PHE A 111 8.74 3.66 6.78
C PHE A 111 8.88 4.80 7.81
N GLY A 112 9.76 4.61 8.79
CA GLY A 112 10.11 5.65 9.74
C GLY A 112 11.28 6.52 9.26
N LYS A 113 11.64 7.52 10.08
CA LYS A 113 12.85 8.31 9.85
C LYS A 113 14.09 7.43 9.98
N PRO A 114 15.17 7.67 9.21
CA PRO A 114 15.38 8.76 8.25
C PRO A 114 14.94 8.43 6.82
N TYR A 115 14.32 7.29 6.60
CA TYR A 115 13.97 6.82 5.25
C TYR A 115 12.62 7.34 4.77
N SER A 116 11.90 8.04 5.64
CA SER A 116 10.63 8.66 5.33
C SER A 116 10.82 9.96 4.54
N ARG A 117 10.04 10.12 3.48
CA ARG A 117 10.01 11.33 2.67
C ARG A 117 8.66 12.04 2.85
N GLU A 118 8.67 13.37 2.67
CA GLU A 118 7.45 14.17 2.61
C GLU A 118 6.50 13.91 3.79
N GLY A 119 7.10 13.65 4.97
CA GLY A 119 6.31 13.44 6.18
C GLY A 119 5.60 12.09 6.27
N HIS A 120 6.01 11.12 5.49
CA HIS A 120 5.40 9.78 5.44
C HIS A 120 5.18 9.17 6.82
N HIS A 121 6.19 9.29 7.72
CA HIS A 121 6.11 8.73 9.07
C HIS A 121 4.96 9.30 9.91
N LEU A 122 4.37 10.44 9.50
CA LEU A 122 3.23 11.05 10.19
C LEU A 122 1.89 10.41 9.81
N PHE A 123 1.87 9.63 8.73
CA PHE A 123 0.65 9.04 8.17
C PHE A 123 0.49 7.55 8.44
N VAL A 124 1.43 6.95 9.18
CA VAL A 124 1.41 5.51 9.45
C VAL A 124 1.30 5.22 10.94
N ASP A 125 0.63 4.12 11.27
CA ASP A 125 0.49 3.67 12.65
C ASP A 125 1.76 2.99 13.15
N THR A 126 2.43 2.25 12.25
CA THR A 126 3.70 1.59 12.52
C THR A 126 4.71 1.98 11.46
N ALA A 127 5.87 2.45 11.90
CA ALA A 127 6.96 2.82 11.02
C ALA A 127 8.18 1.95 11.34
N TYR A 128 8.80 1.42 10.30
CA TYR A 128 10.00 0.59 10.44
C TYR A 128 11.23 1.39 10.05
N ASP A 129 12.20 1.45 10.97
CA ASP A 129 13.50 2.05 10.72
C ASP A 129 14.44 0.97 10.19
N LEU A 130 15.04 1.23 9.04
CA LEU A 130 16.05 0.35 8.48
C LEU A 130 17.39 0.63 9.14
N PRO A 131 18.24 -0.41 9.35
CA PRO A 131 19.58 -0.19 9.85
C PRO A 131 20.37 0.75 8.95
N LYS A 132 21.14 1.67 9.57
CA LYS A 132 21.89 2.70 8.84
C LYS A 132 22.93 2.16 7.87
N ASN A 133 23.35 0.92 8.04
CA ASN A 133 24.34 0.26 7.20
C ASN A 133 23.76 -0.59 6.08
N LEU A 134 22.46 -0.55 5.87
CA LEU A 134 21.80 -1.23 4.76
C LEU A 134 21.58 -0.25 3.62
N HIS A 135 22.61 -0.02 2.85
CA HIS A 135 22.52 0.82 1.65
C HIS A 135 22.88 0.03 0.43
#